data_1633fc789cdf696bb98d88b594fb4a51
#
_entry.id   1633fc789cdf696bb98d88b594fb4a51
#
_cell.length_a   1.000
_cell.length_b   1.000
_cell.length_c   1.000
_cell.angle_alpha   90.00
_cell.angle_beta   90.00
_cell.angle_gamma   90.00
#
_symmetry.space_group_name_H-M   'P 1'
#
loop_
_entity.id
_entity.type
_entity.pdbx_description
1 polymer ?
#
loop_
_entity_poly.entity_id
_entity_poly.type
_entity_poly.pdbx_seq_one_letter_code
_entity_poly.pdbx_strand_id
1 'polypeptide(L)'
;GMHEPVYLAHRLATLDHLSRGRFQWGIGLGGIPTDMVLMGLDPSTARDRAAEALDVILELWDHEDGPFTHHGEFFNIDAPELDPVTERGLHMKPFQRPHPPIALAASTPHSNSLRIAGARGWSPMSSSILSSTLLPGHWDTVLEGANETNTTPDRSQWRIARDVFVGPTPKIARERARETMGRNYNVHQLPSRKGTIQIQSCKLDPSMPDEDVDVDYMMENVWIVGDPQECADKIRALHSATGGFGTLLTVTADSDDPSWDHESLRLLAEEVGPQIEDLH
;
A
#
# COMPACT_ATOMS: atom_id res chain seq x y z
N GLY A 1 6.30 -0.15 13.18
CA GLY A 1 6.28 0.16 14.61
C GLY A 1 6.18 -1.06 15.53
N MET A 2 5.64 -2.19 15.04
CA MET A 2 5.44 -3.40 15.86
C MET A 2 6.67 -4.33 15.93
N HIS A 3 7.60 -4.18 15.03
CA HIS A 3 8.77 -5.05 14.95
C HIS A 3 10.02 -4.38 15.50
N GLU A 4 10.93 -5.18 16.03
CA GLU A 4 12.28 -4.76 16.39
C GLU A 4 13.06 -4.41 15.12
N PRO A 5 13.62 -3.19 14.97
CA PRO A 5 14.17 -2.71 13.70
C PRO A 5 15.39 -3.49 13.21
N VAL A 6 16.32 -3.88 14.09
CA VAL A 6 17.50 -4.65 13.69
C VAL A 6 17.10 -6.01 13.11
N TYR A 7 16.17 -6.69 13.81
CA TYR A 7 15.69 -7.98 13.34
C TYR A 7 14.92 -7.85 12.01
N LEU A 8 14.12 -6.80 11.87
CA LEU A 8 13.40 -6.54 10.62
C LEU A 8 14.36 -6.21 9.48
N ALA A 9 15.39 -5.40 9.72
CA ALA A 9 16.41 -5.07 8.72
C ALA A 9 17.09 -6.33 8.17
N HIS A 10 17.47 -7.27 9.05
CA HIS A 10 18.08 -8.55 8.63
C HIS A 10 17.12 -9.41 7.82
N ARG A 11 15.86 -9.51 8.22
CA ARG A 11 14.85 -10.28 7.47
C ARG A 11 14.63 -9.73 6.09
N LEU A 12 14.49 -8.42 5.96
CA LEU A 12 14.28 -7.74 4.67
C LEU A 12 15.51 -7.90 3.76
N ALA A 13 16.72 -7.72 4.31
CA ALA A 13 17.96 -7.95 3.57
C ALA A 13 18.07 -9.42 3.10
N THR A 14 17.71 -10.39 3.96
CA THR A 14 17.68 -11.81 3.59
C THR A 14 16.71 -12.08 2.43
N LEU A 15 15.50 -11.51 2.48
CA LEU A 15 14.52 -11.65 1.41
C LEU A 15 15.02 -11.04 0.09
N ASP A 16 15.71 -9.92 0.18
CA ASP A 16 16.30 -9.26 -0.99
C ASP A 16 17.39 -10.12 -1.64
N HIS A 17 18.27 -10.73 -0.85
CA HIS A 17 19.26 -11.70 -1.34
C HIS A 17 18.62 -12.95 -1.94
N LEU A 18 17.63 -13.55 -1.27
CA LEU A 18 16.92 -14.74 -1.77
C LEU A 18 16.18 -14.45 -3.07
N SER A 19 15.61 -13.28 -3.21
CA SER A 19 14.94 -12.84 -4.43
C SER A 19 15.90 -12.35 -5.51
N ARG A 20 17.20 -12.19 -5.21
CA ARG A 20 18.21 -11.61 -6.11
C ARG A 20 17.78 -10.25 -6.64
N GLY A 21 17.40 -9.33 -5.76
CA GLY A 21 17.04 -7.97 -6.10
C GLY A 21 15.65 -7.79 -6.70
N ARG A 22 14.77 -8.77 -6.59
CA ARG A 22 13.35 -8.65 -7.02
C ARG A 22 12.44 -8.22 -5.88
N PHE A 23 12.97 -8.12 -4.67
CA PHE A 23 12.22 -7.71 -3.49
C PHE A 23 11.89 -6.23 -3.55
N GLN A 24 10.67 -5.87 -3.18
CA GLN A 24 10.21 -4.50 -2.96
C GLN A 24 9.54 -4.44 -1.59
N TRP A 25 9.79 -3.38 -0.85
CA TRP A 25 9.32 -3.25 0.52
C TRP A 25 8.16 -2.27 0.64
N GLY A 26 6.96 -2.78 0.94
CA GLY A 26 5.81 -1.96 1.32
C GLY A 26 5.83 -1.65 2.82
N ILE A 27 5.71 -0.38 3.18
CA ILE A 27 5.68 0.07 4.57
C ILE A 27 4.29 0.52 4.95
N GLY A 28 3.77 -0.06 6.05
CA GLY A 28 2.58 0.38 6.76
C GLY A 28 2.91 0.70 8.22
N LEU A 29 2.22 1.69 8.78
CA LEU A 29 2.45 2.12 10.17
C LEU A 29 1.98 1.10 11.21
N GLY A 30 1.20 0.09 10.81
CA GLY A 30 0.47 -0.77 11.73
C GLY A 30 -0.83 -0.08 12.17
N GLY A 31 -1.96 -0.43 11.54
CA GLY A 31 -3.20 0.32 11.68
C GLY A 31 -4.23 -0.32 12.61
N ILE A 32 -3.94 -1.50 13.18
CA ILE A 32 -4.89 -2.23 14.03
C ILE A 32 -4.45 -2.09 15.49
N PRO A 33 -5.15 -1.27 16.29
CA PRO A 33 -4.76 -1.01 17.68
C PRO A 33 -4.70 -2.28 18.54
N THR A 34 -5.60 -3.22 18.30
CA THR A 34 -5.64 -4.49 19.03
C THR A 34 -4.39 -5.33 18.87
N ASP A 35 -3.75 -5.29 17.70
CA ASP A 35 -2.50 -6.01 17.45
C ASP A 35 -1.35 -5.42 18.25
N MET A 36 -1.30 -4.10 18.37
CA MET A 36 -0.32 -3.42 19.21
C MET A 36 -0.51 -3.76 20.69
N VAL A 37 -1.75 -3.71 21.16
CA VAL A 37 -2.08 -4.09 22.55
C VAL A 37 -1.68 -5.54 22.82
N LEU A 38 -1.94 -6.47 21.89
CA LEU A 38 -1.55 -7.87 22.00
C LEU A 38 -0.02 -8.02 22.15
N MET A 39 0.77 -7.14 21.53
CA MET A 39 2.22 -7.10 21.63
C MET A 39 2.74 -6.29 22.82
N GLY A 40 1.86 -5.78 23.69
CA GLY A 40 2.22 -4.96 24.84
C GLY A 40 2.66 -3.54 24.47
N LEU A 41 2.27 -3.05 23.30
CA LEU A 41 2.62 -1.72 22.80
C LEU A 41 1.43 -0.75 22.95
N ASP A 42 1.73 0.54 23.16
CA ASP A 42 0.73 1.59 23.15
C ASP A 42 0.36 1.98 21.70
N PRO A 43 -0.89 1.81 21.27
CA PRO A 43 -1.33 2.20 19.93
C PRO A 43 -1.14 3.68 19.59
N SER A 44 -1.13 4.56 20.59
CA SER A 44 -0.93 6.01 20.37
C SER A 44 0.47 6.32 19.85
N THR A 45 1.46 5.48 20.14
CA THR A 45 2.87 5.62 19.73
C THR A 45 3.15 5.01 18.35
N ALA A 46 2.18 4.38 17.70
CA ALA A 46 2.37 3.58 16.48
C ALA A 46 3.15 4.32 15.38
N ARG A 47 2.78 5.58 15.15
CA ARG A 47 3.38 6.40 14.09
C ARG A 47 4.83 6.76 14.38
N ASP A 48 5.10 7.27 15.57
CA ASP A 48 6.43 7.77 15.95
C ASP A 48 7.40 6.59 16.08
N ARG A 49 6.93 5.51 16.68
CA ARG A 49 7.68 4.23 16.74
C ARG A 49 7.98 3.65 15.36
N ALA A 50 7.06 3.75 14.39
CA ALA A 50 7.30 3.28 13.03
C ALA A 50 8.28 4.17 12.28
N ALA A 51 8.24 5.47 12.50
CA ALA A 51 9.19 6.42 11.92
C ALA A 51 10.61 6.16 12.43
N GLU A 52 10.80 6.04 13.75
CA GLU A 52 12.10 5.74 14.33
C GLU A 52 12.63 4.37 13.87
N ALA A 53 11.77 3.33 13.84
CA ALA A 53 12.17 2.02 13.33
C ALA A 53 12.65 2.05 11.87
N LEU A 54 12.00 2.87 11.04
CA LEU A 54 12.39 3.04 9.63
C LEU A 54 13.75 3.72 9.51
N ASP A 55 13.97 4.80 10.26
CA ASP A 55 15.24 5.52 10.26
C ASP A 55 16.39 4.60 10.72
N VAL A 56 16.20 3.84 11.79
CA VAL A 56 17.16 2.82 12.24
C VAL A 56 17.47 1.80 11.15
N ILE A 57 16.46 1.27 10.45
CA ILE A 57 16.68 0.27 9.39
C ILE A 57 17.50 0.86 8.24
N LEU A 58 17.19 2.09 7.83
CA LEU A 58 17.92 2.76 6.75
C LEU A 58 19.35 3.10 7.15
N GLU A 59 19.56 3.58 8.39
CA GLU A 59 20.89 3.83 8.95
C GLU A 59 21.73 2.53 9.01
N LEU A 60 21.14 1.43 9.47
CA LEU A 60 21.81 0.13 9.50
C LEU A 60 22.26 -0.35 8.11
N TRP A 61 21.47 -0.07 7.08
CA TRP A 61 21.79 -0.47 5.72
C TRP A 61 22.83 0.43 5.05
N ASP A 62 22.85 1.71 5.39
CA ASP A 62 23.81 2.69 4.88
C ASP A 62 25.13 2.69 5.68
N HIS A 63 25.09 2.30 6.97
CA HIS A 63 26.25 2.29 7.84
C HIS A 63 27.35 1.34 7.32
N GLU A 64 28.60 1.79 7.33
CA GLU A 64 29.75 0.94 7.04
C GLU A 64 29.96 -0.10 8.15
N ASP A 65 30.72 -1.16 7.85
CA ASP A 65 31.02 -2.18 8.84
C ASP A 65 31.78 -1.57 10.04
N GLY A 66 31.27 -1.81 11.25
CA GLY A 66 31.83 -1.23 12.46
C GLY A 66 30.80 -1.09 13.56
N PRO A 67 31.15 -0.41 14.66
CA PRO A 67 30.21 -0.17 15.75
C PRO A 67 29.07 0.76 15.30
N PHE A 68 27.86 0.39 15.66
CA PHE A 68 26.65 1.17 15.39
C PHE A 68 25.93 1.48 16.69
N THR A 69 25.58 2.73 16.92
CA THR A 69 24.84 3.16 18.11
C THR A 69 23.66 4.01 17.71
N HIS A 70 22.47 3.62 18.19
CA HIS A 70 21.25 4.42 18.10
C HIS A 70 20.57 4.45 19.47
N HIS A 71 20.35 5.63 20.02
CA HIS A 71 19.61 5.83 21.26
C HIS A 71 18.45 6.79 21.00
N GLY A 72 17.27 6.21 20.76
CA GLY A 72 16.05 6.94 20.45
C GLY A 72 15.01 6.91 21.57
N GLU A 73 13.80 7.28 21.24
CA GLU A 73 12.67 7.22 22.17
C GLU A 73 12.20 5.78 22.40
N PHE A 74 12.19 4.97 21.33
CA PHE A 74 11.63 3.62 21.35
C PHE A 74 12.66 2.52 21.21
N PHE A 75 13.81 2.81 20.61
CA PHE A 75 14.84 1.80 20.33
C PHE A 75 16.20 2.26 20.82
N ASN A 76 16.89 1.34 21.49
CA ASN A 76 18.27 1.54 21.93
C ASN A 76 19.11 0.37 21.40
N ILE A 77 20.09 0.68 20.56
CA ILE A 77 20.91 -0.30 19.85
C ILE A 77 22.37 0.06 20.03
N ASP A 78 23.13 -0.89 20.55
CA ASP A 78 24.58 -0.81 20.69
C ASP A 78 25.18 -2.04 20.01
N ALA A 79 25.59 -1.90 18.73
CA ALA A 79 26.28 -2.96 18.01
C ALA A 79 27.81 -2.75 18.12
N PRO A 80 28.56 -3.77 18.57
CA PRO A 80 30.01 -3.70 18.68
C PRO A 80 30.66 -3.73 17.29
N GLU A 81 31.98 -3.51 17.25
CA GLU A 81 32.79 -3.77 16.08
C GLU A 81 32.70 -5.24 15.64
N LEU A 82 32.95 -5.48 14.36
CA LEU A 82 33.12 -6.83 13.86
C LEU A 82 34.23 -7.55 14.61
N ASP A 83 33.93 -8.76 15.10
CA ASP A 83 34.95 -9.63 15.66
C ASP A 83 35.90 -10.06 14.53
N PRO A 84 37.19 -9.69 14.59
CA PRO A 84 38.11 -9.92 13.48
C PRO A 84 38.46 -11.40 13.27
N VAL A 85 38.13 -12.27 14.23
CA VAL A 85 38.41 -13.70 14.16
C VAL A 85 37.21 -14.49 13.62
N THR A 86 36.05 -14.17 14.10
CA THR A 86 34.80 -14.89 13.75
C THR A 86 33.99 -14.18 12.69
N GLU A 87 34.35 -12.96 12.30
CA GLU A 87 33.63 -12.08 11.37
C GLU A 87 32.19 -11.86 11.78
N ARG A 88 31.88 -11.90 13.09
CA ARG A 88 30.56 -11.66 13.64
C ARG A 88 30.38 -10.20 13.95
N GLY A 89 29.25 -9.67 13.51
CA GLY A 89 28.84 -8.28 13.73
C GLY A 89 27.74 -7.85 12.77
N LEU A 90 27.49 -6.55 12.71
CA LEU A 90 26.45 -5.97 11.89
C LEU A 90 26.98 -5.71 10.47
N HIS A 91 26.90 -6.70 9.59
CA HIS A 91 27.46 -6.62 8.24
C HIS A 91 26.49 -7.01 7.11
N MET A 92 25.29 -7.49 7.42
CA MET A 92 24.33 -7.89 6.39
C MET A 92 23.64 -6.66 5.80
N LYS A 93 23.98 -6.34 4.57
CA LYS A 93 23.34 -5.29 3.77
C LYS A 93 22.35 -5.90 2.77
N PRO A 94 21.35 -5.17 2.28
CA PRO A 94 20.50 -5.62 1.18
C PRO A 94 21.31 -5.96 -0.08
N PHE A 95 20.76 -6.81 -0.94
CA PHE A 95 21.31 -7.09 -2.26
C PHE A 95 21.24 -5.84 -3.15
N GLN A 96 20.11 -5.12 -3.11
CA GLN A 96 19.90 -3.85 -3.81
C GLN A 96 20.50 -2.69 -3.01
N ARG A 97 21.08 -1.69 -3.70
CA ARG A 97 21.73 -0.55 -3.06
C ARG A 97 21.05 0.77 -3.44
N PRO A 98 20.89 1.71 -2.53
CA PRO A 98 21.24 1.66 -1.09
C PRO A 98 20.30 0.75 -0.28
N HIS A 99 19.12 0.45 -0.79
CA HIS A 99 18.10 -0.42 -0.19
C HIS A 99 17.14 -0.92 -1.28
N PRO A 100 16.33 -1.96 -1.03
CA PRO A 100 15.23 -2.36 -1.91
C PRO A 100 14.28 -1.18 -2.17
N PRO A 101 13.63 -1.11 -3.34
CA PRO A 101 12.60 -0.11 -3.59
C PRO A 101 11.55 -0.10 -2.48
N ILE A 102 11.21 1.09 -1.99
CA ILE A 102 10.26 1.30 -0.89
C ILE A 102 8.96 1.88 -1.44
N ALA A 103 7.84 1.36 -0.95
CA ALA A 103 6.51 1.90 -1.22
C ALA A 103 5.80 2.32 0.08
N LEU A 104 5.16 3.49 0.07
CA LEU A 104 4.38 4.02 1.18
C LEU A 104 2.90 4.12 0.81
N ALA A 105 2.05 3.51 1.63
CA ALA A 105 0.61 3.53 1.44
C ALA A 105 -0.07 4.75 2.07
N ALA A 106 -1.14 5.23 1.40
CA ALA A 106 -2.01 6.27 1.88
C ALA A 106 -3.48 5.92 1.67
N SER A 107 -4.31 6.16 2.68
CA SER A 107 -5.76 5.91 2.67
C SER A 107 -6.59 7.17 2.95
N THR A 108 -5.94 8.32 3.05
CA THR A 108 -6.59 9.61 3.34
C THR A 108 -6.03 10.71 2.45
N PRO A 109 -6.81 11.73 2.11
CA PRO A 109 -6.32 12.91 1.40
C PRO A 109 -5.14 13.54 2.15
N HIS A 110 -4.19 14.13 1.44
CA HIS A 110 -3.03 14.84 1.99
C HIS A 110 -2.23 14.02 3.01
N SER A 111 -2.08 12.72 2.77
CA SER A 111 -1.34 11.82 3.66
C SER A 111 0.15 12.18 3.73
N ASN A 112 0.68 12.32 4.96
CA ASN A 112 2.12 12.54 5.16
C ASN A 112 3.00 11.41 4.57
N SER A 113 2.47 10.19 4.45
CA SER A 113 3.19 9.10 3.77
C SER A 113 3.50 9.42 2.30
N LEU A 114 2.59 10.09 1.59
CA LEU A 114 2.82 10.50 0.20
C LEU A 114 3.83 11.63 0.09
N ARG A 115 3.79 12.59 1.02
CA ARG A 115 4.80 13.66 1.10
C ARG A 115 6.19 13.08 1.35
N ILE A 116 6.32 12.12 2.27
CA ILE A 116 7.58 11.39 2.51
C ILE A 116 8.01 10.62 1.26
N ALA A 117 7.08 9.92 0.58
CA ALA A 117 7.38 9.21 -0.66
C ALA A 117 7.95 10.16 -1.72
N GLY A 118 7.33 11.33 -1.91
CA GLY A 118 7.84 12.36 -2.81
C GLY A 118 9.22 12.88 -2.42
N ALA A 119 9.39 13.24 -1.15
CA ALA A 119 10.65 13.76 -0.62
C ALA A 119 11.82 12.78 -0.74
N ARG A 120 11.55 11.48 -0.61
CA ARG A 120 12.58 10.42 -0.66
C ARG A 120 12.68 9.71 -2.02
N GLY A 121 11.86 10.06 -3.01
CA GLY A 121 11.82 9.39 -4.31
C GLY A 121 11.32 7.93 -4.23
N TRP A 122 10.47 7.63 -3.24
CA TRP A 122 9.87 6.30 -3.05
C TRP A 122 8.54 6.16 -3.78
N SER A 123 8.11 4.91 -4.01
CA SER A 123 6.85 4.63 -4.70
C SER A 123 5.64 5.01 -3.86
N PRO A 124 4.80 5.98 -4.27
CA PRO A 124 3.54 6.25 -3.61
C PRO A 124 2.51 5.17 -3.95
N MET A 125 1.68 4.80 -2.97
CA MET A 125 0.60 3.85 -3.15
C MET A 125 -0.71 4.40 -2.60
N SER A 126 -1.73 4.50 -3.44
CA SER A 126 -3.09 4.91 -3.05
C SER A 126 -3.94 3.69 -2.74
N SER A 127 -4.59 3.70 -1.57
CA SER A 127 -5.46 2.61 -1.10
C SER A 127 -6.70 2.43 -1.97
N SER A 128 -7.24 1.23 -1.98
CA SER A 128 -8.42 0.84 -2.78
C SER A 128 -9.71 1.54 -2.41
N ILE A 129 -9.78 2.13 -1.21
CA ILE A 129 -11.00 2.78 -0.69
C ILE A 129 -11.24 4.20 -1.21
N LEU A 130 -10.25 4.80 -1.85
CA LEU A 130 -10.32 6.21 -2.22
C LEU A 130 -11.21 6.45 -3.42
N SER A 131 -12.12 7.42 -3.29
CA SER A 131 -12.82 7.97 -4.45
C SER A 131 -11.84 8.44 -5.52
N SER A 132 -12.17 8.20 -6.79
CA SER A 132 -11.35 8.65 -7.91
C SER A 132 -11.10 10.15 -7.93
N THR A 133 -12.01 10.94 -7.35
CA THR A 133 -11.89 12.40 -7.25
C THR A 133 -10.79 12.88 -6.30
N LEU A 134 -10.38 12.03 -5.35
CA LEU A 134 -9.32 12.37 -4.38
C LEU A 134 -7.92 11.99 -4.88
N LEU A 135 -7.81 11.11 -5.85
CA LEU A 135 -6.52 10.60 -6.32
C LEU A 135 -5.61 11.67 -6.95
N PRO A 136 -6.10 12.64 -7.75
CA PRO A 136 -5.23 13.72 -8.22
C PRO A 136 -4.51 14.45 -7.08
N GLY A 137 -5.22 14.75 -5.96
CA GLY A 137 -4.64 15.37 -4.78
C GLY A 137 -3.58 14.49 -4.07
N HIS A 138 -3.61 13.17 -4.25
CA HIS A 138 -2.53 12.30 -3.78
C HIS A 138 -1.22 12.57 -4.54
N TRP A 139 -1.31 12.72 -5.87
CA TRP A 139 -0.11 13.06 -6.64
C TRP A 139 0.39 14.47 -6.35
N ASP A 140 -0.49 15.44 -6.13
CA ASP A 140 -0.11 16.79 -5.72
C ASP A 140 0.66 16.75 -4.39
N THR A 141 0.25 15.92 -3.44
CA THR A 141 0.96 15.73 -2.15
C THR A 141 2.34 15.10 -2.34
N VAL A 142 2.50 14.19 -3.32
CA VAL A 142 3.81 13.64 -3.71
C VAL A 142 4.71 14.76 -4.26
N LEU A 143 4.18 15.63 -5.13
CA LEU A 143 4.91 16.75 -5.69
C LEU A 143 5.33 17.79 -4.62
N GLU A 144 4.46 18.05 -3.64
CA GLU A 144 4.80 18.90 -2.47
C GLU A 144 6.03 18.37 -1.75
N GLY A 145 6.05 17.07 -1.40
CA GLY A 145 7.20 16.46 -0.75
C GLY A 145 8.48 16.48 -1.61
N ALA A 146 8.34 16.21 -2.89
CA ALA A 146 9.46 16.24 -3.82
C ALA A 146 10.10 17.62 -3.95
N ASN A 147 9.29 18.67 -3.93
CA ASN A 147 9.77 20.05 -4.00
C ASN A 147 10.61 20.44 -2.76
N GLU A 148 10.37 19.85 -1.60
CA GLU A 148 11.14 20.14 -0.37
C GLU A 148 12.60 19.67 -0.46
N THR A 149 12.83 18.61 -1.22
CA THR A 149 14.16 17.96 -1.34
C THR A 149 14.76 18.07 -2.73
N ASN A 150 14.10 18.78 -3.67
CA ASN A 150 14.45 18.82 -5.09
C ASN A 150 14.51 17.43 -5.75
N THR A 151 13.68 16.51 -5.30
CA THR A 151 13.52 15.19 -5.91
C THR A 151 12.57 15.29 -7.10
N THR A 152 12.76 14.44 -8.10
CA THR A 152 11.85 14.36 -9.26
C THR A 152 11.08 13.02 -9.16
N PRO A 153 9.81 13.02 -8.75
CA PRO A 153 9.06 11.79 -8.65
C PRO A 153 8.64 11.30 -10.03
N ASP A 154 8.70 9.98 -10.21
CA ASP A 154 8.28 9.30 -11.42
C ASP A 154 6.85 8.78 -11.27
N ARG A 155 5.92 9.30 -12.07
CA ARG A 155 4.51 8.90 -12.03
C ARG A 155 4.31 7.42 -12.38
N SER A 156 5.21 6.81 -13.15
CA SER A 156 5.20 5.38 -13.44
C SER A 156 5.40 4.51 -12.18
N GLN A 157 5.95 5.07 -11.10
CA GLN A 157 6.09 4.42 -9.81
C GLN A 157 4.84 4.54 -8.93
N TRP A 158 3.86 5.36 -9.32
CA TRP A 158 2.62 5.48 -8.57
C TRP A 158 1.76 4.23 -8.72
N ARG A 159 1.34 3.68 -7.60
CA ARG A 159 0.50 2.48 -7.52
C ARG A 159 -0.87 2.87 -6.99
N ILE A 160 -1.91 2.45 -7.70
CA ILE A 160 -3.29 2.64 -7.24
C ILE A 160 -3.91 1.27 -7.00
N ALA A 161 -4.38 1.04 -5.78
CA ALA A 161 -5.12 -0.17 -5.46
C ALA A 161 -6.60 0.00 -5.80
N ARG A 162 -7.25 -1.08 -6.25
CA ARG A 162 -8.71 -1.19 -6.44
C ARG A 162 -9.18 -2.59 -6.12
N ASP A 163 -10.33 -2.65 -5.46
CA ASP A 163 -11.08 -3.91 -5.34
C ASP A 163 -11.67 -4.23 -6.71
N VAL A 164 -11.38 -5.42 -7.25
CA VAL A 164 -11.71 -5.80 -8.63
C VAL A 164 -12.45 -7.14 -8.64
N PHE A 165 -13.53 -7.22 -9.41
CA PHE A 165 -14.21 -8.47 -9.73
C PHE A 165 -14.72 -8.45 -11.17
N VAL A 166 -14.20 -9.33 -12.01
CA VAL A 166 -14.59 -9.48 -13.40
C VAL A 166 -15.47 -10.72 -13.54
N GLY A 167 -16.66 -10.55 -14.07
CA GLY A 167 -17.56 -11.67 -14.38
C GLY A 167 -17.80 -11.82 -15.88
N PRO A 168 -18.38 -12.96 -16.33
CA PRO A 168 -18.66 -13.19 -17.76
C PRO A 168 -19.75 -12.26 -18.31
N THR A 169 -20.56 -11.66 -17.45
CA THR A 169 -21.55 -10.62 -17.79
C THR A 169 -21.67 -9.62 -16.66
N PRO A 170 -22.13 -8.37 -16.93
CA PRO A 170 -22.31 -7.35 -15.90
C PRO A 170 -23.19 -7.81 -14.73
N LYS A 171 -24.25 -8.57 -15.03
CA LYS A 171 -25.17 -9.08 -14.04
C LYS A 171 -24.50 -10.07 -13.11
N ILE A 172 -23.82 -11.09 -13.65
CA ILE A 172 -23.12 -12.13 -12.89
C ILE A 172 -21.99 -11.50 -12.07
N ALA A 173 -21.23 -10.56 -12.63
CA ALA A 173 -20.19 -9.84 -11.92
C ALA A 173 -20.72 -9.15 -10.66
N ARG A 174 -21.81 -8.39 -10.78
CA ARG A 174 -22.44 -7.67 -9.66
C ARG A 174 -23.05 -8.62 -8.61
N GLU A 175 -23.68 -9.71 -9.04
CA GLU A 175 -24.23 -10.72 -8.12
C GLU A 175 -23.12 -11.35 -7.27
N ARG A 176 -22.07 -11.85 -7.93
CA ARG A 176 -20.93 -12.48 -7.24
C ARG A 176 -20.15 -11.49 -6.38
N ALA A 177 -19.92 -10.26 -6.85
CA ALA A 177 -19.25 -9.22 -6.09
C ALA A 177 -20.02 -8.86 -4.81
N ARG A 178 -21.37 -8.88 -4.80
CA ARG A 178 -22.16 -8.69 -3.58
C ARG A 178 -21.92 -9.81 -2.57
N GLU A 179 -21.84 -11.04 -3.03
CA GLU A 179 -21.67 -12.22 -2.16
C GLU A 179 -20.25 -12.34 -1.60
N THR A 180 -19.24 -11.79 -2.28
CA THR A 180 -17.82 -11.84 -1.91
C THR A 180 -17.37 -10.51 -1.29
N MET A 181 -17.00 -9.55 -2.11
CA MET A 181 -16.52 -8.22 -1.71
C MET A 181 -17.56 -7.49 -0.84
N GLY A 182 -18.85 -7.58 -1.22
CA GLY A 182 -19.95 -6.94 -0.48
C GLY A 182 -20.12 -7.53 0.91
N ARG A 183 -20.01 -8.85 1.08
CA ARG A 183 -20.03 -9.50 2.39
C ARG A 183 -18.85 -9.03 3.24
N ASN A 184 -17.64 -9.03 2.68
CA ASN A 184 -16.44 -8.55 3.38
C ASN A 184 -16.59 -7.07 3.77
N TYR A 185 -17.10 -6.24 2.87
CA TYR A 185 -17.35 -4.82 3.13
C TYR A 185 -18.32 -4.62 4.30
N ASN A 186 -19.47 -5.26 4.27
CA ASN A 186 -20.50 -5.10 5.29
C ASN A 186 -20.09 -5.64 6.67
N VAL A 187 -19.34 -6.75 6.71
CA VAL A 187 -18.97 -7.42 7.97
C VAL A 187 -17.73 -6.77 8.62
N HIS A 188 -16.75 -6.39 7.82
CA HIS A 188 -15.43 -5.97 8.34
C HIS A 188 -15.11 -4.51 8.05
N GLN A 189 -15.33 -4.06 6.81
CA GLN A 189 -14.81 -2.78 6.38
C GLN A 189 -15.71 -1.61 6.79
N LEU A 190 -17.00 -1.66 6.50
CA LEU A 190 -17.94 -0.59 6.82
C LEU A 190 -18.02 -0.33 8.33
N PRO A 191 -18.17 -1.34 9.20
CA PRO A 191 -18.22 -1.11 10.66
C PRO A 191 -16.95 -0.46 11.21
N SER A 192 -15.78 -0.80 10.68
CA SER A 192 -14.50 -0.24 11.11
C SER A 192 -14.23 1.18 10.59
N ARG A 193 -14.90 1.60 9.52
CA ARG A 193 -14.70 2.90 8.87
C ARG A 193 -15.77 3.93 9.19
N LYS A 194 -16.99 3.47 9.54
CA LYS A 194 -18.12 4.37 9.84
C LYS A 194 -17.75 5.41 10.89
N GLY A 195 -18.03 6.68 10.62
CA GLY A 195 -17.67 7.81 11.48
C GLY A 195 -16.18 8.20 11.43
N THR A 196 -15.39 7.65 10.52
CA THR A 196 -13.95 7.97 10.39
C THR A 196 -13.64 8.71 9.11
N ILE A 197 -12.44 9.26 9.00
CA ILE A 197 -11.94 9.88 7.76
C ILE A 197 -11.89 8.87 6.59
N GLN A 198 -11.81 7.58 6.87
CA GLN A 198 -11.75 6.56 5.82
C GLN A 198 -13.07 6.41 5.07
N ILE A 199 -14.24 6.49 5.75
CA ILE A 199 -15.52 6.48 5.07
C ILE A 199 -15.72 7.75 4.24
N GLN A 200 -15.25 8.90 4.74
CA GLN A 200 -15.29 10.16 3.99
C GLN A 200 -14.47 10.07 2.71
N SER A 201 -13.35 9.35 2.74
CA SER A 201 -12.49 9.15 1.57
C SER A 201 -13.11 8.28 0.47
N CYS A 202 -14.16 7.51 0.77
CA CYS A 202 -14.92 6.75 -0.23
C CYS A 202 -15.93 7.60 -0.99
N LYS A 203 -16.36 8.75 -0.42
CA LYS A 203 -17.47 9.55 -0.94
C LYS A 203 -17.05 10.40 -2.13
N LEU A 204 -17.91 10.47 -3.14
CA LEU A 204 -17.82 11.48 -4.22
C LEU A 204 -18.29 12.85 -3.73
N ASP A 205 -19.35 12.86 -2.91
CA ASP A 205 -19.87 14.05 -2.24
C ASP A 205 -19.65 13.92 -0.72
N PRO A 206 -18.81 14.78 -0.11
CA PRO A 206 -18.58 14.75 1.33
C PRO A 206 -19.82 14.91 2.21
N SER A 207 -20.89 15.52 1.68
CA SER A 207 -22.15 15.72 2.40
C SER A 207 -23.05 14.49 2.48
N MET A 208 -22.72 13.44 1.69
CA MET A 208 -23.46 12.18 1.67
C MET A 208 -23.43 11.51 3.05
N PRO A 209 -24.57 10.98 3.55
CA PRO A 209 -24.61 10.18 4.76
C PRO A 209 -23.69 8.94 4.70
N ASP A 210 -23.09 8.52 5.82
CA ASP A 210 -22.23 7.35 5.85
C ASP A 210 -22.97 6.06 5.51
N GLU A 211 -24.25 5.98 5.82
CA GLU A 211 -25.12 4.85 5.52
C GLU A 211 -25.38 4.64 4.03
N ASP A 212 -25.23 5.68 3.21
CA ASP A 212 -25.41 5.62 1.77
C ASP A 212 -24.16 5.11 1.04
N VAL A 213 -23.02 4.99 1.76
CA VAL A 213 -21.79 4.35 1.26
C VAL A 213 -21.92 2.83 1.40
N ASP A 214 -22.90 2.28 0.77
CA ASP A 214 -23.22 0.85 0.78
C ASP A 214 -22.46 0.07 -0.32
N VAL A 215 -22.75 -1.22 -0.46
CA VAL A 215 -22.10 -2.11 -1.44
C VAL A 215 -22.40 -1.66 -2.87
N ASP A 216 -23.63 -1.21 -3.15
CA ASP A 216 -24.00 -0.76 -4.50
C ASP A 216 -23.29 0.52 -4.86
N TYR A 217 -23.22 1.48 -3.91
CA TYR A 217 -22.41 2.67 -4.06
C TYR A 217 -20.93 2.35 -4.34
N MET A 218 -20.34 1.42 -3.58
CA MET A 218 -18.93 1.04 -3.77
C MET A 218 -18.68 0.40 -5.12
N MET A 219 -19.58 -0.48 -5.60
CA MET A 219 -19.48 -1.10 -6.93
C MET A 219 -19.58 -0.08 -8.07
N GLU A 220 -20.40 0.95 -7.89
CA GLU A 220 -20.60 1.97 -8.92
C GLU A 220 -19.46 2.98 -8.97
N ASN A 221 -18.96 3.42 -7.79
CA ASN A 221 -18.12 4.62 -7.69
C ASN A 221 -16.68 4.37 -7.29
N VAL A 222 -16.37 3.22 -6.68
CA VAL A 222 -15.03 2.95 -6.13
C VAL A 222 -14.42 1.67 -6.67
N TRP A 223 -15.19 0.58 -6.69
CA TRP A 223 -14.71 -0.72 -7.14
C TRP A 223 -14.74 -0.87 -8.66
N ILE A 224 -13.92 -1.76 -9.18
CA ILE A 224 -13.95 -2.16 -10.58
C ILE A 224 -14.68 -3.50 -10.68
N VAL A 225 -15.99 -3.42 -10.91
CA VAL A 225 -16.88 -4.59 -11.03
C VAL A 225 -17.64 -4.48 -12.34
N GLY A 226 -17.63 -5.56 -13.12
CA GLY A 226 -18.32 -5.61 -14.42
C GLY A 226 -17.87 -6.82 -15.25
N ASP A 227 -18.30 -6.85 -16.50
CA ASP A 227 -17.69 -7.72 -17.49
C ASP A 227 -16.34 -7.16 -17.97
N PRO A 228 -15.58 -7.86 -18.82
CA PRO A 228 -14.28 -7.39 -19.28
C PRO A 228 -14.28 -6.00 -19.90
N GLN A 229 -15.32 -5.64 -20.67
CA GLN A 229 -15.41 -4.33 -21.29
C GLN A 229 -15.67 -3.23 -20.25
N GLU A 230 -16.65 -3.42 -19.36
CA GLU A 230 -16.93 -2.46 -18.28
C GLU A 230 -15.72 -2.25 -17.36
N CYS A 231 -14.99 -3.33 -17.05
CA CYS A 231 -13.78 -3.23 -16.22
C CYS A 231 -12.67 -2.47 -16.94
N ALA A 232 -12.43 -2.73 -18.22
CA ALA A 232 -11.46 -1.99 -19.02
C ALA A 232 -11.81 -0.50 -19.11
N ASP A 233 -13.09 -0.17 -19.33
CA ASP A 233 -13.57 1.22 -19.40
C ASP A 233 -13.39 1.96 -18.05
N LYS A 234 -13.67 1.28 -16.92
CA LYS A 234 -13.45 1.84 -15.57
C LYS A 234 -11.95 2.07 -15.30
N ILE A 235 -11.07 1.17 -15.72
CA ILE A 235 -9.62 1.34 -15.58
C ILE A 235 -9.13 2.52 -16.43
N ARG A 236 -9.59 2.65 -17.67
CA ARG A 236 -9.27 3.77 -18.56
C ARG A 236 -9.75 5.10 -17.97
N ALA A 237 -10.98 5.14 -17.45
CA ALA A 237 -11.52 6.31 -16.79
C ALA A 237 -10.69 6.71 -15.56
N LEU A 238 -10.29 5.74 -14.73
CA LEU A 238 -9.43 5.96 -13.57
C LEU A 238 -8.07 6.52 -14.00
N HIS A 239 -7.43 5.92 -15.00
CA HIS A 239 -6.13 6.36 -15.53
C HIS A 239 -6.22 7.80 -16.07
N SER A 240 -7.26 8.10 -16.84
CA SER A 240 -7.50 9.46 -17.36
C SER A 240 -7.74 10.48 -16.24
N ALA A 241 -8.58 10.14 -15.26
CA ALA A 241 -8.93 11.03 -14.14
C ALA A 241 -7.73 11.38 -13.25
N THR A 242 -6.75 10.47 -13.16
CA THR A 242 -5.53 10.67 -12.37
C THR A 242 -4.38 11.30 -13.15
N GLY A 243 -4.51 11.43 -14.47
CA GLY A 243 -3.41 11.86 -15.35
C GLY A 243 -2.33 10.78 -15.52
N GLY A 244 -2.67 9.53 -15.29
CA GLY A 244 -1.78 8.36 -15.41
C GLY A 244 -1.18 7.87 -14.10
N PHE A 245 -0.88 6.57 -14.06
CA PHE A 245 -0.15 5.86 -13.00
C PHE A 245 0.47 4.59 -13.59
N GLY A 246 1.50 4.06 -12.92
CA GLY A 246 2.24 2.93 -13.50
C GLY A 246 1.70 1.55 -13.15
N THR A 247 0.96 1.39 -12.04
CA THR A 247 0.52 0.06 -11.60
C THR A 247 -0.87 0.10 -10.98
N LEU A 248 -1.79 -0.71 -11.49
CA LEU A 248 -3.02 -1.05 -10.81
C LEU A 248 -2.80 -2.28 -9.92
N LEU A 249 -2.97 -2.12 -8.61
CA LEU A 249 -2.95 -3.22 -7.66
C LEU A 249 -4.38 -3.73 -7.46
N THR A 250 -4.66 -4.94 -7.92
CA THR A 250 -5.98 -5.54 -7.76
C THR A 250 -6.11 -6.20 -6.40
N VAL A 251 -7.16 -5.86 -5.68
CA VAL A 251 -7.53 -6.47 -4.41
C VAL A 251 -8.74 -7.36 -4.66
N THR A 252 -8.69 -8.59 -4.19
CA THR A 252 -9.79 -9.56 -4.28
C THR A 252 -10.25 -9.95 -2.88
N ALA A 253 -11.50 -10.36 -2.75
CA ALA A 253 -12.04 -10.95 -1.54
C ALA A 253 -12.31 -12.44 -1.80
N ASP A 254 -12.07 -13.27 -0.78
CA ASP A 254 -12.33 -14.70 -0.89
C ASP A 254 -13.81 -14.98 -1.13
N SER A 255 -14.10 -15.93 -2.01
CA SER A 255 -15.44 -16.46 -2.26
C SER A 255 -15.63 -17.84 -1.63
N ASP A 256 -16.88 -18.20 -1.36
CA ASP A 256 -17.22 -19.57 -0.92
C ASP A 256 -17.08 -20.57 -2.08
N ASP A 257 -17.05 -20.09 -3.33
CA ASP A 257 -16.75 -20.86 -4.53
C ASP A 257 -15.45 -20.35 -5.20
N PRO A 258 -14.31 -21.01 -4.99
CA PRO A 258 -13.03 -20.63 -5.58
C PRO A 258 -13.03 -20.55 -7.11
N SER A 259 -14.00 -21.16 -7.79
CA SER A 259 -14.10 -21.09 -9.25
C SER A 259 -14.43 -19.68 -9.75
N TRP A 260 -15.14 -18.90 -8.93
CA TRP A 260 -15.45 -17.51 -9.26
C TRP A 260 -14.21 -16.63 -9.23
N ASP A 261 -13.34 -16.85 -8.25
CA ASP A 261 -12.10 -16.09 -8.11
C ASP A 261 -11.14 -16.43 -9.27
N HIS A 262 -11.02 -17.71 -9.58
CA HIS A 262 -10.22 -18.16 -10.72
C HIS A 262 -10.75 -17.61 -12.06
N GLU A 263 -12.06 -17.64 -12.27
CA GLU A 263 -12.67 -17.07 -13.48
C GLU A 263 -12.45 -15.55 -13.56
N SER A 264 -12.64 -14.83 -12.45
CA SER A 264 -12.42 -13.39 -12.40
C SER A 264 -10.97 -13.01 -12.71
N LEU A 265 -10.00 -13.70 -12.11
CA LEU A 265 -8.58 -13.47 -12.38
C LEU A 265 -8.19 -13.82 -13.82
N ARG A 266 -8.76 -14.91 -14.39
CA ARG A 266 -8.55 -15.27 -15.78
C ARG A 266 -9.10 -14.21 -16.73
N LEU A 267 -10.35 -13.78 -16.52
CA LEU A 267 -10.98 -12.72 -17.33
C LEU A 267 -10.20 -11.40 -17.24
N LEU A 268 -9.72 -11.06 -16.03
CA LEU A 268 -8.88 -9.88 -15.83
C LEU A 268 -7.59 -9.96 -16.65
N ALA A 269 -6.90 -11.10 -16.61
CA ALA A 269 -5.62 -11.27 -17.29
C ALA A 269 -5.77 -11.42 -18.83
N GLU A 270 -6.73 -12.23 -19.26
CA GLU A 270 -6.84 -12.62 -20.68
C GLU A 270 -7.73 -11.69 -21.51
N GLU A 271 -8.70 -11.03 -20.88
CA GLU A 271 -9.68 -10.21 -21.59
C GLU A 271 -9.62 -8.72 -21.24
N VAL A 272 -9.38 -8.35 -19.98
CA VAL A 272 -9.23 -6.94 -19.61
C VAL A 272 -7.82 -6.43 -19.91
N GLY A 273 -6.79 -7.18 -19.51
CA GLY A 273 -5.38 -6.81 -19.71
C GLY A 273 -5.07 -6.32 -21.12
N PRO A 274 -5.37 -7.09 -22.17
CA PRO A 274 -5.13 -6.67 -23.55
C PRO A 274 -5.84 -5.37 -23.98
N GLN A 275 -6.98 -5.06 -23.35
CA GLN A 275 -7.72 -3.84 -23.67
C GLN A 275 -7.11 -2.58 -23.05
N ILE A 276 -6.18 -2.69 -22.13
CA ILE A 276 -5.55 -1.57 -21.41
C ILE A 276 -4.03 -1.51 -21.58
N GLU A 277 -3.45 -2.32 -22.46
CA GLU A 277 -2.00 -2.37 -22.72
C GLU A 277 -1.40 -1.05 -23.22
N ASP A 278 -2.21 -0.16 -23.78
CA ASP A 278 -1.81 1.15 -24.27
C ASP A 278 -1.76 2.24 -23.15
N LEU A 279 -2.16 1.91 -21.94
CA LEU A 279 -2.09 2.84 -20.80
C LEU A 279 -0.69 2.80 -20.18
N HIS A 280 0.10 3.87 -20.43
CA HIS A 280 1.48 4.01 -19.93
C HIS A 280 1.63 5.30 -19.14
#